data_cd5f8209cd98097b7158234090321b4f
#
_entry.id   cd5f8209cd98097b7158234090321b4f
#
_cell.length_a   1.000
_cell.length_b   1.000
_cell.length_c   1.000
_cell.angle_alpha   90.00
_cell.angle_beta   90.00
_cell.angle_gamma   90.00
#
_symmetry.space_group_name_H-M   'P 1'
#
loop_
_entity.id
_entity.type
_entity.pdbx_description
1 polymer ?
#
loop_
_entity_poly.entity_id
_entity_poly.type
_entity_poly.pdbx_seq_one_letter_code
_entity_poly.pdbx_strand_id
1 'polypeptide(L)'
;DTAIAKNIQHSLKMYQYGGHFRQLLDLYEKGELTNVINRVVENINHSFTRSVVERTFKSHDISVTAANMLRDRENPINIKAHMDLDAVTFGIMQVLDILNKEEQSIDIEDSHMIQIKEYLALLDLIMEIDLESLPEVNQKSKVTVITQPGMRYAQANAIVENLLLDAKFQELSIQERQRILERLLNEIRGRMMEDIILLETKIAKPDKKVFKLQFTIGEFDMVVFDQKTLTCQIYEVKYSKEQVPEQYRHITNEEKCAMTSHRYGEITGRYVIYRGDSAEVEGVRYLNVEEYLKSL
;
A
#
# COMPACT_ATOMS: atom_id res chain seq x y z
N ASP A 1 -16.12 21.52 1.98
CA ASP A 1 -16.76 21.38 3.30
C ASP A 1 -18.29 21.32 3.19
N THR A 2 -18.94 22.33 2.59
CA THR A 2 -20.40 22.37 2.43
C THR A 2 -20.95 21.23 1.57
N ALA A 3 -20.21 20.76 0.56
CA ALA A 3 -20.63 19.66 -0.31
C ALA A 3 -20.60 18.31 0.43
N ILE A 4 -19.57 18.05 1.22
CA ILE A 4 -19.44 16.84 2.06
C ILE A 4 -20.55 16.80 3.08
N ALA A 5 -20.78 17.91 3.80
CA ALA A 5 -21.85 18.03 4.77
C ALA A 5 -23.25 17.80 4.15
N LYS A 6 -23.51 18.35 2.95
CA LYS A 6 -24.76 18.12 2.22
C LYS A 6 -24.95 16.67 1.78
N ASN A 7 -23.86 16.02 1.34
CA ASN A 7 -23.90 14.61 0.96
C ASN A 7 -24.16 13.71 2.17
N ILE A 8 -23.54 14.00 3.32
CA ILE A 8 -23.80 13.28 4.57
C ILE A 8 -25.25 13.45 4.99
N GLN A 9 -25.78 14.69 4.98
CA GLN A 9 -27.20 14.93 5.28
C GLN A 9 -28.14 14.21 4.31
N HIS A 10 -27.79 14.17 3.02
CA HIS A 10 -28.58 13.46 2.03
C HIS A 10 -28.54 11.95 2.27
N SER A 11 -27.37 11.38 2.52
CA SER A 11 -27.19 9.96 2.85
C SER A 11 -27.92 9.57 4.12
N LEU A 12 -27.85 10.38 5.17
CA LEU A 12 -28.59 10.17 6.42
C LEU A 12 -30.12 10.19 6.23
N LYS A 13 -30.63 11.05 5.35
CA LYS A 13 -32.07 11.10 5.00
C LYS A 13 -32.52 9.89 4.19
N MET A 14 -31.68 9.33 3.36
CA MET A 14 -31.98 8.15 2.55
C MET A 14 -31.97 6.85 3.36
N TYR A 15 -31.26 6.80 4.49
CA TYR A 15 -31.29 5.66 5.40
C TYR A 15 -32.52 5.72 6.29
N GLN A 16 -33.55 4.95 5.95
CA GLN A 16 -34.82 4.84 6.69
C GLN A 16 -34.69 4.33 8.14
N TYR A 17 -33.54 3.82 8.51
CA TYR A 17 -33.23 3.30 9.84
C TYR A 17 -32.18 4.17 10.52
N GLY A 18 -32.62 5.16 11.25
CA GLY A 18 -31.87 6.26 11.87
C GLY A 18 -30.76 5.94 12.88
N GLY A 19 -30.08 4.81 12.72
CA GLY A 19 -28.95 4.43 13.60
C GLY A 19 -27.60 4.38 12.91
N HIS A 20 -27.56 4.22 11.59
CA HIS A 20 -26.32 4.18 10.82
C HIS A 20 -25.77 5.60 10.67
N PHE A 21 -24.48 5.80 10.80
CA PHE A 21 -23.81 7.11 10.79
C PHE A 21 -24.28 8.12 11.88
N ARG A 22 -24.86 7.65 12.96
CA ARG A 22 -25.29 8.53 14.06
C ARG A 22 -24.14 9.33 14.64
N GLN A 23 -22.97 8.71 14.77
CA GLN A 23 -21.77 9.35 15.29
C GLN A 23 -21.20 10.38 14.32
N LEU A 24 -21.34 10.18 13.00
CA LEU A 24 -20.98 11.21 12.01
C LEU A 24 -21.91 12.42 12.09
N LEU A 25 -23.17 12.22 12.41
CA LEU A 25 -24.12 13.31 12.63
C LEU A 25 -23.72 14.13 13.87
N ASP A 26 -23.38 13.47 14.97
CA ASP A 26 -22.90 14.13 16.19
C ASP A 26 -21.63 14.96 15.94
N LEU A 27 -20.69 14.43 15.15
CA LEU A 27 -19.48 15.15 14.74
C LEU A 27 -19.80 16.36 13.84
N TYR A 28 -20.79 16.20 12.94
CA TYR A 28 -21.24 17.27 12.08
C TYR A 28 -21.87 18.42 12.89
N GLU A 29 -22.73 18.09 13.84
CA GLU A 29 -23.39 19.08 14.73
C GLU A 29 -22.36 19.83 15.60
N LYS A 30 -21.28 19.17 16.01
CA LYS A 30 -20.16 19.77 16.74
C LYS A 30 -19.17 20.56 15.84
N GLY A 31 -19.31 20.49 14.50
CA GLY A 31 -18.39 21.12 13.55
C GLY A 31 -17.04 20.41 13.42
N GLU A 32 -16.89 19.21 13.96
CA GLU A 32 -15.63 18.45 14.00
C GLU A 32 -15.48 17.45 12.85
N LEU A 33 -16.55 17.16 12.11
CA LEU A 33 -16.59 16.09 11.10
C LEU A 33 -15.48 16.22 10.04
N THR A 34 -15.23 17.43 9.54
CA THR A 34 -14.22 17.66 8.50
C THR A 34 -12.82 17.31 9.03
N ASN A 35 -12.51 17.67 10.26
CA ASN A 35 -11.22 17.37 10.89
C ASN A 35 -11.03 15.87 11.07
N VAL A 36 -12.08 15.16 11.49
CA VAL A 36 -12.03 13.72 11.70
C VAL A 36 -11.90 12.95 10.37
N ILE A 37 -12.62 13.37 9.30
CA ILE A 37 -12.45 12.80 7.96
C ILE A 37 -11.01 12.99 7.46
N ASN A 38 -10.49 14.21 7.55
CA ASN A 38 -9.11 14.50 7.15
C ASN A 38 -8.13 13.62 7.89
N ARG A 39 -8.33 13.41 9.19
CA ARG A 39 -7.48 12.56 10.01
C ARG A 39 -7.51 11.09 9.58
N VAL A 40 -8.68 10.55 9.24
CA VAL A 40 -8.80 9.17 8.71
C VAL A 40 -8.09 9.03 7.37
N VAL A 41 -8.25 10.00 6.47
CA VAL A 41 -7.55 10.02 5.17
C VAL A 41 -6.05 10.15 5.37
N GLU A 42 -5.59 10.98 6.30
CA GLU A 42 -4.18 11.10 6.67
C GLU A 42 -3.62 9.78 7.20
N ASN A 43 -4.34 9.06 8.06
CA ASN A 43 -3.90 7.76 8.57
C ASN A 43 -3.74 6.71 7.46
N ILE A 44 -4.70 6.65 6.52
CA ILE A 44 -4.62 5.76 5.36
C ILE A 44 -3.37 6.10 4.53
N ASN A 45 -3.13 7.39 4.32
CA ASN A 45 -2.01 7.90 3.57
C ASN A 45 -0.68 7.70 4.31
N HIS A 46 -0.67 7.87 5.62
CA HIS A 46 0.50 7.69 6.46
C HIS A 46 1.03 6.25 6.39
N SER A 47 0.16 5.26 6.48
CA SER A 47 0.53 3.84 6.32
C SER A 47 1.17 3.56 4.96
N PHE A 48 0.67 4.16 3.89
CA PHE A 48 1.26 4.08 2.56
C PHE A 48 2.64 4.73 2.52
N THR A 49 2.76 5.97 2.99
CA THR A 49 4.02 6.73 3.04
C THR A 49 5.09 5.98 3.80
N ARG A 50 4.77 5.48 4.99
CA ARG A 50 5.65 4.68 5.82
C ARG A 50 6.14 3.43 5.07
N SER A 51 5.25 2.67 4.45
CA SER A 51 5.60 1.49 3.67
C SER A 51 6.53 1.81 2.50
N VAL A 52 6.32 2.92 1.80
CA VAL A 52 7.19 3.37 0.69
C VAL A 52 8.58 3.74 1.21
N VAL A 53 8.66 4.52 2.28
CA VAL A 53 9.95 4.92 2.89
C VAL A 53 10.70 3.70 3.40
N GLU A 54 10.06 2.79 4.14
CA GLU A 54 10.66 1.57 4.63
C GLU A 54 11.23 0.70 3.50
N ARG A 55 10.46 0.46 2.43
CA ARG A 55 10.93 -0.34 1.29
C ARG A 55 12.06 0.35 0.52
N THR A 56 11.98 1.68 0.38
CA THR A 56 13.02 2.46 -0.29
C THR A 56 14.35 2.36 0.45
N PHE A 57 14.38 2.68 1.74
CA PHE A 57 15.63 2.82 2.50
C PHE A 57 16.15 1.52 3.12
N LYS A 58 15.36 0.47 3.19
CA LYS A 58 15.84 -0.91 3.46
C LYS A 58 16.48 -1.58 2.24
N SER A 59 16.51 -0.94 1.09
CA SER A 59 17.15 -1.45 -0.10
C SER A 59 18.67 -1.32 0.03
N HIS A 60 19.40 -2.41 -0.21
CA HIS A 60 20.85 -2.47 -0.02
C HIS A 60 21.63 -1.51 -0.94
N ASP A 61 21.10 -1.21 -2.13
CA ASP A 61 21.71 -0.36 -3.14
C ASP A 61 21.78 1.12 -2.75
N ILE A 62 20.88 1.59 -1.86
CA ILE A 62 20.86 2.98 -1.37
C ILE A 62 21.15 3.11 0.13
N SER A 63 21.34 2.01 0.84
CA SER A 63 21.55 2.03 2.30
C SER A 63 22.75 2.88 2.72
N VAL A 64 23.85 2.80 1.99
CA VAL A 64 25.07 3.60 2.25
C VAL A 64 24.79 5.09 1.99
N THR A 65 24.09 5.41 0.91
CA THR A 65 23.71 6.79 0.56
C THR A 65 22.75 7.37 1.59
N ALA A 66 21.77 6.59 2.03
CA ALA A 66 20.83 6.99 3.08
C ALA A 66 21.53 7.19 4.45
N ALA A 67 22.48 6.33 4.79
CA ALA A 67 23.30 6.49 5.99
C ALA A 67 24.16 7.77 5.93
N ASN A 68 24.70 8.12 4.77
CA ASN A 68 25.43 9.38 4.57
C ASN A 68 24.56 10.61 4.77
N MET A 69 23.27 10.55 4.40
CA MET A 69 22.32 11.63 4.64
C MET A 69 22.11 11.90 6.14
N LEU A 70 22.14 10.85 6.97
CA LEU A 70 21.94 10.96 8.42
C LEU A 70 23.24 11.18 9.19
N ARG A 71 24.40 11.17 8.51
CA ARG A 71 25.70 11.27 9.14
C ARG A 71 25.90 12.65 9.78
N ASP A 72 26.14 12.66 11.09
CA ASP A 72 26.60 13.86 11.78
C ASP A 72 28.09 14.07 11.46
N ARG A 73 28.44 15.19 10.85
CA ARG A 73 29.81 15.51 10.44
C ARG A 73 30.75 15.79 11.63
N GLU A 74 30.17 16.18 12.76
CA GLU A 74 30.94 16.50 13.97
C GLU A 74 31.33 15.25 14.78
N ASN A 75 30.68 14.13 14.52
CA ASN A 75 30.97 12.86 15.19
C ASN A 75 31.05 11.72 14.17
N PRO A 76 32.23 11.37 13.66
CA PRO A 76 32.39 10.22 12.76
C PRO A 76 32.21 8.91 13.55
N ILE A 77 31.02 8.70 14.09
CA ILE A 77 30.68 7.51 14.84
C ILE A 77 30.55 6.34 13.90
N ASN A 78 31.34 5.34 14.21
CA ASN A 78 31.25 3.92 13.90
C ASN A 78 30.36 3.56 12.68
N ILE A 79 30.99 3.49 11.52
CA ILE A 79 30.40 3.08 10.24
C ILE A 79 29.54 1.80 10.38
N LYS A 80 29.84 0.90 11.31
CA LYS A 80 29.05 -0.31 11.58
C LYS A 80 27.67 -0.05 12.15
N ALA A 81 27.50 0.97 12.98
CA ALA A 81 26.19 1.35 13.53
C ALA A 81 25.28 2.01 12.46
N HIS A 82 25.88 2.59 11.40
CA HIS A 82 25.15 3.18 10.27
C HIS A 82 24.79 2.16 9.18
N MET A 83 25.14 0.91 9.34
CA MET A 83 24.73 -0.20 8.47
C MET A 83 23.47 -0.92 9.00
N ASP A 84 22.93 -0.49 10.13
CA ASP A 84 21.62 -0.93 10.61
C ASP A 84 20.53 -0.24 9.76
N LEU A 85 19.96 -0.99 8.82
CA LEU A 85 18.95 -0.50 7.90
C LEU A 85 17.68 -0.03 8.62
N ASP A 86 17.36 -0.61 9.76
CA ASP A 86 16.20 -0.20 10.56
C ASP A 86 16.46 1.15 11.22
N ALA A 87 17.65 1.38 11.78
CA ALA A 87 18.03 2.66 12.34
C ALA A 87 18.11 3.77 11.29
N VAL A 88 18.65 3.48 10.10
CA VAL A 88 18.67 4.41 8.96
C VAL A 88 17.25 4.76 8.50
N THR A 89 16.41 3.77 8.33
CA THR A 89 15.01 3.96 7.91
C THR A 89 14.25 4.81 8.94
N PHE A 90 14.43 4.52 10.24
CA PHE A 90 13.83 5.29 11.32
C PHE A 90 14.28 6.76 11.31
N GLY A 91 15.59 7.01 11.14
CA GLY A 91 16.14 8.36 11.04
C GLY A 91 15.57 9.14 9.84
N ILE A 92 15.42 8.50 8.68
CA ILE A 92 14.78 9.13 7.52
C ILE A 92 13.29 9.44 7.79
N MET A 93 12.56 8.54 8.45
CA MET A 93 11.18 8.81 8.84
C MET A 93 11.05 9.99 9.80
N GLN A 94 12.02 10.18 10.72
CA GLN A 94 12.07 11.37 11.58
C GLN A 94 12.33 12.65 10.76
N VAL A 95 13.29 12.63 9.83
CA VAL A 95 13.59 13.77 8.95
C VAL A 95 12.36 14.18 8.13
N LEU A 96 11.59 13.23 7.65
CA LEU A 96 10.37 13.46 6.88
C LEU A 96 9.13 13.75 7.77
N ASP A 97 9.31 13.86 9.09
CA ASP A 97 8.23 14.08 10.07
C ASP A 97 7.07 13.05 9.98
N ILE A 98 7.40 11.84 9.56
CA ILE A 98 6.41 10.77 9.38
C ILE A 98 5.97 10.21 10.73
N LEU A 99 6.86 10.13 11.72
CA LEU A 99 6.58 9.55 13.03
C LEU A 99 5.77 10.50 13.92
N ASN A 100 6.00 11.80 13.81
CA ASN A 100 5.36 12.80 14.68
C ASN A 100 3.86 12.97 14.38
N LYS A 101 3.40 12.54 13.20
CA LYS A 101 1.96 12.58 12.84
C LYS A 101 1.11 11.55 13.57
N GLU A 102 1.72 10.49 14.10
CA GLU A 102 1.00 9.49 14.93
C GLU A 102 0.66 10.04 16.33
N GLU A 103 1.47 10.95 16.86
CA GLU A 103 1.31 11.52 18.21
C GLU A 103 0.32 12.69 18.29
N GLN A 104 -0.02 13.31 17.16
CA GLN A 104 -1.06 14.36 17.12
C GLN A 104 -2.46 13.75 17.18
N SER A 105 -2.78 13.04 18.26
CA SER A 105 -4.06 12.42 18.47
C SER A 105 -5.13 13.44 18.87
N ILE A 106 -6.04 13.74 17.97
CA ILE A 106 -7.41 14.01 18.36
C ILE A 106 -7.95 12.64 18.80
N ASP A 107 -8.58 12.54 19.96
CA ASP A 107 -9.25 11.31 20.41
C ASP A 107 -10.37 10.94 19.43
N ILE A 108 -10.00 10.16 18.41
CA ILE A 108 -10.94 9.58 17.46
C ILE A 108 -11.29 8.20 18.00
N GLU A 109 -12.51 8.01 18.43
CA GLU A 109 -13.00 6.69 18.81
C GLU A 109 -12.96 5.73 17.61
N ASP A 110 -12.67 4.46 17.84
CA ASP A 110 -12.67 3.43 16.79
C ASP A 110 -13.99 3.38 16.01
N SER A 111 -15.08 3.71 16.66
CA SER A 111 -16.41 3.82 16.09
C SER A 111 -16.50 4.91 15.00
N HIS A 112 -15.87 6.06 15.21
CA HIS A 112 -15.77 7.13 14.20
C HIS A 112 -14.94 6.69 13.01
N MET A 113 -13.80 6.04 13.25
CA MET A 113 -12.94 5.47 12.19
C MET A 113 -13.70 4.49 11.29
N ILE A 114 -14.48 3.59 11.88
CA ILE A 114 -15.27 2.60 11.14
C ILE A 114 -16.33 3.30 10.27
N GLN A 115 -17.14 4.21 10.85
CA GLN A 115 -18.19 4.89 10.11
C GLN A 115 -17.65 5.79 8.99
N ILE A 116 -16.50 6.46 9.21
CA ILE A 116 -15.86 7.27 8.17
C ILE A 116 -15.35 6.40 7.03
N LYS A 117 -14.72 5.26 7.32
CA LYS A 117 -14.29 4.32 6.29
C LYS A 117 -15.47 3.77 5.49
N GLU A 118 -16.56 3.39 6.17
CA GLU A 118 -17.79 2.96 5.48
C GLU A 118 -18.34 4.07 4.58
N TYR A 119 -18.35 5.31 5.05
CA TYR A 119 -18.80 6.45 4.27
C TYR A 119 -17.90 6.71 3.04
N LEU A 120 -16.58 6.67 3.21
CA LEU A 120 -15.64 6.81 2.10
C LEU A 120 -15.78 5.67 1.08
N ALA A 121 -16.05 4.45 1.55
CA ALA A 121 -16.33 3.31 0.68
C ALA A 121 -17.64 3.45 -0.11
N LEU A 122 -18.69 3.99 0.52
CA LEU A 122 -19.97 4.30 -0.17
C LEU A 122 -19.84 5.42 -1.22
N LEU A 123 -18.84 6.28 -1.08
CA LEU A 123 -18.49 7.30 -2.08
C LEU A 123 -17.52 6.80 -3.14
N ASP A 124 -17.19 5.51 -3.14
CA ASP A 124 -16.19 4.91 -4.03
C ASP A 124 -14.80 5.58 -3.95
N LEU A 125 -14.44 6.18 -2.82
CA LEU A 125 -13.13 6.80 -2.60
C LEU A 125 -12.09 5.83 -2.08
N ILE A 126 -12.54 4.81 -1.36
CA ILE A 126 -11.70 3.71 -0.86
C ILE A 126 -12.39 2.37 -1.09
N MET A 127 -11.58 1.32 -1.17
CA MET A 127 -12.02 -0.07 -1.15
C MET A 127 -11.21 -0.86 -0.14
N GLU A 128 -11.87 -1.70 0.65
CA GLU A 128 -11.20 -2.62 1.55
C GLU A 128 -10.97 -3.97 0.85
N ILE A 129 -9.73 -4.43 0.89
CA ILE A 129 -9.27 -5.72 0.35
C ILE A 129 -8.87 -6.60 1.52
N ASP A 130 -9.34 -7.84 1.53
CA ASP A 130 -8.95 -8.79 2.56
C ASP A 130 -7.44 -9.08 2.49
N LEU A 131 -6.78 -9.05 3.64
CA LEU A 131 -5.42 -9.53 3.82
C LEU A 131 -5.50 -10.83 4.63
N GLU A 132 -5.21 -11.94 3.98
CA GLU A 132 -5.15 -13.25 4.63
C GLU A 132 -3.71 -13.65 4.91
N SER A 133 -3.49 -14.46 5.93
CA SER A 133 -2.16 -14.89 6.35
C SER A 133 -2.07 -16.40 6.44
N LEU A 134 -0.93 -16.95 6.02
CA LEU A 134 -0.58 -18.34 6.21
C LEU A 134 0.79 -18.44 6.91
N PRO A 135 0.90 -19.19 8.03
CA PRO A 135 -0.20 -19.84 8.75
C PRO A 135 -1.28 -18.87 9.25
N GLU A 136 -2.48 -19.36 9.46
CA GLU A 136 -3.60 -18.51 9.88
C GLU A 136 -3.29 -17.73 11.16
N VAL A 137 -3.49 -16.42 11.10
CA VAL A 137 -3.53 -15.55 12.27
C VAL A 137 -5.00 -15.32 12.61
N ASN A 138 -5.36 -15.46 13.88
CA ASN A 138 -6.76 -15.34 14.35
C ASN A 138 -7.42 -13.97 14.06
N GLN A 139 -6.69 -13.02 13.54
CA GLN A 139 -7.17 -11.68 13.28
C GLN A 139 -7.33 -11.46 11.76
N LYS A 140 -8.57 -11.32 11.32
CA LYS A 140 -8.86 -10.89 9.94
C LYS A 140 -8.39 -9.45 9.79
N SER A 141 -7.48 -9.21 8.87
CA SER A 141 -7.00 -7.88 8.53
C SER A 141 -7.44 -7.48 7.14
N LYS A 142 -7.52 -6.18 6.91
CA LYS A 142 -7.89 -5.61 5.61
C LYS A 142 -6.90 -4.51 5.24
N VAL A 143 -6.64 -4.38 3.96
CA VAL A 143 -5.87 -3.29 3.39
C VAL A 143 -6.83 -2.30 2.75
N THR A 144 -6.72 -1.04 3.12
CA THR A 144 -7.49 0.03 2.50
C THR A 144 -6.77 0.53 1.24
N VAL A 145 -7.42 0.42 0.09
CA VAL A 145 -6.93 0.89 -1.20
C VAL A 145 -7.70 2.15 -1.58
N ILE A 146 -7.00 3.20 -2.02
CA ILE A 146 -7.62 4.41 -2.55
C ILE A 146 -7.98 4.14 -4.02
N THR A 147 -9.25 4.30 -4.37
CA THR A 147 -9.78 4.02 -5.72
C THR A 147 -9.32 5.03 -6.77
N GLN A 148 -8.81 6.20 -6.33
CA GLN A 148 -8.27 7.24 -7.20
C GLN A 148 -6.74 7.25 -7.13
N PRO A 149 -6.02 6.58 -8.06
CA PRO A 149 -4.55 6.49 -8.01
C PRO A 149 -3.85 7.84 -7.99
N GLY A 150 -4.43 8.86 -8.61
CA GLY A 150 -3.91 10.23 -8.60
C GLY A 150 -3.78 10.84 -7.21
N MET A 151 -4.62 10.44 -6.24
CA MET A 151 -4.50 10.90 -4.86
C MET A 151 -3.25 10.33 -4.19
N ARG A 152 -2.91 9.08 -4.46
CA ARG A 152 -1.65 8.46 -4.02
C ARG A 152 -0.44 9.17 -4.61
N TYR A 153 -0.52 9.53 -5.90
CA TYR A 153 0.56 10.23 -6.58
C TYR A 153 0.80 11.64 -6.02
N ALA A 154 -0.26 12.39 -5.74
CA ALA A 154 -0.15 13.71 -5.12
C ALA A 154 0.55 13.65 -3.76
N GLN A 155 0.23 12.65 -2.94
CA GLN A 155 0.90 12.44 -1.67
C GLN A 155 2.37 12.04 -1.84
N ALA A 156 2.66 11.21 -2.83
CA ALA A 156 4.03 10.83 -3.16
C ALA A 156 4.89 12.05 -3.54
N ASN A 157 4.33 12.99 -4.29
CA ASN A 157 5.02 14.24 -4.59
C ASN A 157 5.33 15.05 -3.33
N ALA A 158 4.45 15.07 -2.33
CA ALA A 158 4.73 15.76 -1.07
C ALA A 158 5.94 15.15 -0.33
N ILE A 159 6.13 13.81 -0.37
CA ILE A 159 7.32 13.17 0.20
C ILE A 159 8.58 13.63 -0.53
N VAL A 160 8.55 13.65 -1.87
CA VAL A 160 9.67 14.10 -2.71
C VAL A 160 9.99 15.56 -2.44
N GLU A 161 8.99 16.43 -2.36
CA GLU A 161 9.16 17.85 -2.06
C GLU A 161 9.76 18.06 -0.67
N ASN A 162 9.27 17.37 0.35
CA ASN A 162 9.84 17.44 1.69
C ASN A 162 11.30 16.98 1.73
N LEU A 163 11.63 15.91 1.00
CA LEU A 163 13.00 15.43 0.90
C LEU A 163 13.90 16.44 0.18
N LEU A 164 13.41 17.07 -0.89
CA LEU A 164 14.16 18.11 -1.63
C LEU A 164 14.41 19.38 -0.81
N LEU A 165 13.57 19.68 0.17
CA LEU A 165 13.74 20.82 1.08
C LEU A 165 14.64 20.50 2.27
N ASP A 166 14.94 19.22 2.53
CA ASP A 166 15.80 18.81 3.64
C ASP A 166 17.25 19.24 3.42
N ALA A 167 17.83 19.92 4.42
CA ALA A 167 19.19 20.44 4.32
C ALA A 167 20.24 19.32 4.19
N LYS A 168 20.07 18.20 4.90
CA LYS A 168 21.00 17.04 4.83
C LYS A 168 20.91 16.36 3.48
N PHE A 169 19.71 16.28 2.89
CA PHE A 169 19.54 15.76 1.54
C PHE A 169 20.22 16.65 0.50
N GLN A 170 20.15 17.97 0.65
CA GLN A 170 20.82 18.93 -0.26
C GLN A 170 22.34 18.85 -0.21
N GLU A 171 22.93 18.39 0.89
CA GLU A 171 24.38 18.19 1.03
C GLU A 171 24.90 16.98 0.28
N LEU A 172 24.05 16.04 -0.11
CA LEU A 172 24.44 14.89 -0.94
C LEU A 172 24.83 15.32 -2.35
N SER A 173 25.69 14.53 -2.99
CA SER A 173 26.01 14.71 -4.42
C SER A 173 24.74 14.59 -5.26
N ILE A 174 24.75 15.21 -6.45
CA ILE A 174 23.64 15.12 -7.40
C ILE A 174 23.30 13.67 -7.74
N GLN A 175 24.31 12.82 -7.92
CA GLN A 175 24.11 11.40 -8.24
C GLN A 175 23.44 10.62 -7.11
N GLU A 176 23.82 10.90 -5.86
CA GLU A 176 23.19 10.26 -4.71
C GLU A 176 21.75 10.69 -4.56
N ARG A 177 21.47 11.99 -4.67
CA ARG A 177 20.08 12.53 -4.65
C ARG A 177 19.23 11.90 -5.74
N GLN A 178 19.73 11.86 -6.96
CA GLN A 178 19.03 11.26 -8.09
C GLN A 178 18.70 9.79 -7.84
N ARG A 179 19.65 9.00 -7.33
CA ARG A 179 19.46 7.58 -7.01
C ARG A 179 18.37 7.37 -5.97
N ILE A 180 18.35 8.16 -4.90
CA ILE A 180 17.31 8.09 -3.86
C ILE A 180 15.95 8.44 -4.45
N LEU A 181 15.85 9.53 -5.21
CA LEU A 181 14.59 9.97 -5.80
C LEU A 181 14.03 8.96 -6.81
N GLU A 182 14.88 8.41 -7.67
CA GLU A 182 14.47 7.39 -8.64
C GLU A 182 13.95 6.13 -7.93
N ARG A 183 14.65 5.68 -6.87
CA ARG A 183 14.21 4.53 -6.09
C ARG A 183 12.87 4.78 -5.42
N LEU A 184 12.73 5.93 -4.74
CA LEU A 184 11.49 6.34 -4.07
C LEU A 184 10.32 6.38 -5.05
N LEU A 185 10.50 7.04 -6.20
CA LEU A 185 9.46 7.13 -7.23
C LEU A 185 9.10 5.77 -7.83
N ASN A 186 10.07 4.88 -7.98
CA ASN A 186 9.80 3.52 -8.47
C ASN A 186 9.02 2.69 -7.45
N GLU A 187 9.32 2.80 -6.16
CA GLU A 187 8.52 2.14 -5.10
C GLU A 187 7.07 2.66 -5.08
N ILE A 188 6.88 3.98 -5.20
CA ILE A 188 5.55 4.59 -5.28
C ILE A 188 4.77 4.06 -6.48
N ARG A 189 5.38 4.06 -7.67
CA ARG A 189 4.74 3.57 -8.90
C ARG A 189 4.43 2.07 -8.81
N GLY A 190 5.32 1.30 -8.19
CA GLY A 190 5.10 -0.13 -7.93
C GLY A 190 3.84 -0.34 -7.10
N ARG A 191 3.73 0.37 -5.98
CA ARG A 191 2.57 0.29 -5.09
C ARG A 191 1.27 0.75 -5.75
N MET A 192 1.33 1.83 -6.54
CA MET A 192 0.16 2.28 -7.29
C MET A 192 -0.29 1.23 -8.31
N MET A 193 0.63 0.58 -8.99
CA MET A 193 0.31 -0.49 -9.94
C MET A 193 -0.29 -1.71 -9.24
N GLU A 194 0.24 -2.13 -8.09
CA GLU A 194 -0.35 -3.18 -7.24
C GLU A 194 -1.80 -2.84 -6.85
N ASP A 195 -2.03 -1.62 -6.36
CA ASP A 195 -3.35 -1.14 -5.94
C ASP A 195 -4.35 -1.13 -7.11
N ILE A 196 -3.95 -0.64 -8.29
CA ILE A 196 -4.79 -0.60 -9.49
C ILE A 196 -5.19 -2.02 -9.91
N ILE A 197 -4.22 -2.93 -10.03
CA ILE A 197 -4.48 -4.31 -10.47
C ILE A 197 -5.41 -5.02 -9.51
N LEU A 198 -5.17 -4.87 -8.21
CA LEU A 198 -5.97 -5.49 -7.18
C LEU A 198 -7.42 -4.96 -7.19
N LEU A 199 -7.58 -3.65 -7.33
CA LEU A 199 -8.86 -2.97 -7.41
C LEU A 199 -9.66 -3.40 -8.64
N GLU A 200 -9.07 -3.27 -9.83
CA GLU A 200 -9.73 -3.58 -11.10
C GLU A 200 -10.10 -5.08 -11.18
N THR A 201 -9.20 -5.96 -10.72
CA THR A 201 -9.49 -7.39 -10.67
C THR A 201 -10.65 -7.71 -9.74
N LYS A 202 -10.72 -7.07 -8.57
CA LYS A 202 -11.80 -7.28 -7.61
C LYS A 202 -13.14 -6.80 -8.16
N ILE A 203 -13.16 -5.65 -8.85
CA ILE A 203 -14.37 -5.12 -9.48
C ILE A 203 -14.84 -6.01 -10.64
N ALA A 204 -13.91 -6.45 -11.49
CA ALA A 204 -14.23 -7.26 -12.66
C ALA A 204 -14.64 -8.70 -12.32
N LYS A 205 -14.26 -9.23 -11.15
CA LYS A 205 -14.53 -10.61 -10.72
C LYS A 205 -15.34 -10.66 -9.41
N PRO A 206 -16.58 -10.14 -9.39
CA PRO A 206 -17.39 -10.04 -8.17
C PRO A 206 -17.84 -11.42 -7.62
N ASP A 207 -17.82 -12.45 -8.46
CA ASP A 207 -18.15 -13.84 -8.11
C ASP A 207 -16.97 -14.62 -7.51
N LYS A 208 -15.78 -14.02 -7.48
CA LYS A 208 -14.56 -14.63 -6.94
C LYS A 208 -14.05 -13.84 -5.75
N LYS A 209 -13.32 -14.52 -4.88
CA LYS A 209 -12.64 -13.87 -3.78
C LYS A 209 -11.27 -13.39 -4.24
N VAL A 210 -11.07 -12.06 -4.23
CA VAL A 210 -9.81 -11.39 -4.55
C VAL A 210 -9.22 -10.81 -3.29
N PHE A 211 -7.99 -11.19 -2.94
CA PHE A 211 -7.35 -10.82 -1.68
C PHE A 211 -5.82 -10.84 -1.80
N LYS A 212 -5.12 -10.23 -0.84
CA LYS A 212 -3.67 -10.37 -0.64
C LYS A 212 -3.39 -11.54 0.29
N LEU A 213 -2.32 -12.30 0.02
CA LEU A 213 -1.93 -13.43 0.85
C LEU A 213 -0.52 -13.24 1.41
N GLN A 214 -0.44 -13.07 2.72
CA GLN A 214 0.82 -12.88 3.44
C GLN A 214 1.30 -14.20 4.04
N PHE A 215 2.63 -14.40 3.98
CA PHE A 215 3.33 -15.49 4.67
C PHE A 215 4.21 -14.91 5.77
N THR A 216 4.81 -15.77 6.58
CA THR A 216 5.80 -15.35 7.58
C THR A 216 6.93 -14.54 6.93
N ILE A 217 7.33 -14.93 5.72
CA ILE A 217 8.31 -14.19 4.90
C ILE A 217 7.75 -14.00 3.50
N GLY A 218 7.42 -12.74 3.14
CA GLY A 218 6.89 -12.36 1.82
C GLY A 218 5.39 -12.59 1.67
N GLU A 219 4.88 -12.26 0.51
CA GLU A 219 3.45 -12.27 0.18
C GLU A 219 3.23 -12.71 -1.26
N PHE A 220 2.00 -13.09 -1.61
CA PHE A 220 1.48 -12.99 -2.97
C PHE A 220 0.72 -11.69 -3.08
N ASP A 221 1.06 -10.86 -4.06
CA ASP A 221 0.47 -9.54 -4.23
C ASP A 221 -1.05 -9.63 -4.46
N MET A 222 -1.51 -10.71 -5.09
CA MET A 222 -2.94 -11.00 -5.29
C MET A 222 -3.19 -12.50 -5.43
N VAL A 223 -4.29 -12.95 -4.82
CA VAL A 223 -4.87 -14.28 -5.04
C VAL A 223 -6.30 -14.12 -5.52
N VAL A 224 -6.67 -14.83 -6.58
CA VAL A 224 -8.04 -14.93 -7.09
C VAL A 224 -8.53 -16.34 -6.83
N PHE A 225 -9.43 -16.50 -5.88
CA PHE A 225 -9.98 -17.78 -5.46
C PHE A 225 -11.41 -17.96 -5.98
N ASP A 226 -11.61 -19.03 -6.73
CA ASP A 226 -12.94 -19.46 -7.17
C ASP A 226 -13.52 -20.45 -6.16
N GLN A 227 -14.49 -19.99 -5.38
CA GLN A 227 -15.14 -20.80 -4.35
C GLN A 227 -16.02 -21.92 -4.91
N LYS A 228 -16.44 -21.83 -6.19
CA LYS A 228 -17.29 -22.84 -6.83
C LYS A 228 -16.48 -24.03 -7.30
N THR A 229 -15.29 -23.78 -7.84
CA THR A 229 -14.41 -24.83 -8.37
C THR A 229 -13.35 -25.26 -7.36
N LEU A 230 -13.19 -24.52 -6.25
CA LEU A 230 -12.13 -24.70 -5.25
C LEU A 230 -10.75 -24.65 -5.89
N THR A 231 -10.53 -23.66 -6.76
CA THR A 231 -9.26 -23.44 -7.45
C THR A 231 -8.82 -22.00 -7.24
N CYS A 232 -7.51 -21.73 -7.33
CA CYS A 232 -7.00 -20.39 -7.21
C CYS A 232 -5.94 -20.06 -8.26
N GLN A 233 -5.75 -18.77 -8.50
CA GLN A 233 -4.70 -18.18 -9.31
C GLN A 233 -3.89 -17.25 -8.42
N ILE A 234 -2.57 -17.27 -8.56
CA ILE A 234 -1.65 -16.48 -7.75
C ILE A 234 -0.85 -15.51 -8.61
N TYR A 235 -0.64 -14.29 -8.09
CA TYR A 235 -0.10 -13.20 -8.85
C TYR A 235 0.97 -12.43 -8.08
N GLU A 236 2.02 -12.04 -8.79
CA GLU A 236 2.99 -11.01 -8.42
C GLU A 236 2.81 -9.81 -9.35
N VAL A 237 3.04 -8.62 -8.84
CA VAL A 237 2.97 -7.37 -9.60
C VAL A 237 4.32 -6.68 -9.54
N LYS A 238 4.91 -6.35 -10.69
CA LYS A 238 6.24 -5.77 -10.78
C LYS A 238 6.26 -4.55 -11.70
N TYR A 239 6.61 -3.39 -11.15
CA TYR A 239 6.79 -2.17 -11.93
C TYR A 239 8.13 -2.18 -12.67
N SER A 240 8.33 -3.17 -13.51
CA SER A 240 9.52 -3.29 -14.36
C SER A 240 9.12 -3.70 -15.78
N LYS A 241 10.04 -3.56 -16.72
CA LYS A 241 9.91 -4.08 -18.08
C LYS A 241 10.74 -5.35 -18.31
N GLU A 242 11.63 -5.65 -17.38
CA GLU A 242 12.55 -6.77 -17.45
C GLU A 242 11.96 -8.01 -16.79
N GLN A 243 12.32 -9.17 -17.30
CA GLN A 243 11.98 -10.48 -16.76
C GLN A 243 13.19 -11.01 -16.02
N VAL A 244 13.09 -11.13 -14.69
CA VAL A 244 14.16 -11.66 -13.85
C VAL A 244 13.61 -12.68 -12.85
N PRO A 245 14.40 -13.74 -12.52
CA PRO A 245 13.93 -14.83 -11.64
C PRO A 245 13.42 -14.37 -10.27
N GLU A 246 13.99 -13.30 -9.73
CA GLU A 246 13.62 -12.75 -8.44
C GLU A 246 12.14 -12.29 -8.39
N GLN A 247 11.53 -11.98 -9.53
CA GLN A 247 10.16 -11.50 -9.62
C GLN A 247 9.13 -12.59 -9.34
N TYR A 248 9.44 -13.86 -9.61
CA TYR A 248 8.51 -14.97 -9.41
C TYR A 248 8.92 -15.95 -8.31
N ARG A 249 9.99 -15.67 -7.59
CA ARG A 249 10.50 -16.57 -6.52
C ARG A 249 9.47 -16.94 -5.46
N HIS A 250 8.49 -16.06 -5.21
CA HIS A 250 7.46 -16.34 -4.21
C HIS A 250 6.37 -17.25 -4.75
N ILE A 251 5.90 -17.02 -5.98
CA ILE A 251 4.85 -17.83 -6.62
C ILE A 251 5.34 -19.17 -7.16
N THR A 252 6.66 -19.41 -7.16
CA THR A 252 7.28 -20.70 -7.47
C THR A 252 7.80 -21.43 -6.23
N ASN A 253 7.74 -20.80 -5.05
CA ASN A 253 8.16 -21.43 -3.80
C ASN A 253 7.21 -22.58 -3.45
N GLU A 254 7.74 -23.82 -3.38
CA GLU A 254 6.96 -25.04 -3.18
C GLU A 254 6.18 -25.02 -1.86
N GLU A 255 6.80 -24.57 -0.75
CA GLU A 255 6.15 -24.53 0.56
C GLU A 255 4.95 -23.57 0.55
N LYS A 256 5.12 -22.34 0.01
CA LYS A 256 4.05 -21.36 -0.12
C LYS A 256 2.92 -21.86 -1.02
N CYS A 257 3.27 -22.48 -2.14
CA CYS A 257 2.29 -23.08 -3.05
C CYS A 257 1.52 -24.21 -2.37
N ALA A 258 2.20 -25.10 -1.62
CA ALA A 258 1.57 -26.18 -0.89
C ALA A 258 0.60 -25.67 0.19
N MET A 259 1.01 -24.69 0.99
CA MET A 259 0.16 -24.04 1.99
C MET A 259 -1.07 -23.38 1.34
N THR A 260 -0.86 -22.71 0.21
CA THR A 260 -1.94 -22.04 -0.54
C THR A 260 -2.92 -23.06 -1.12
N SER A 261 -2.41 -24.12 -1.76
CA SER A 261 -3.27 -25.19 -2.31
C SER A 261 -4.04 -25.93 -1.23
N HIS A 262 -3.43 -26.15 -0.06
CA HIS A 262 -4.12 -26.79 1.07
C HIS A 262 -5.33 -25.95 1.52
N ARG A 263 -5.24 -24.63 1.48
CA ARG A 263 -6.28 -23.71 1.97
C ARG A 263 -7.29 -23.29 0.90
N TYR A 264 -6.83 -23.06 -0.34
CA TYR A 264 -7.63 -22.45 -1.43
C TYR A 264 -7.75 -23.37 -2.65
N GLY A 265 -7.37 -24.65 -2.53
CA GLY A 265 -7.47 -25.62 -3.61
C GLY A 265 -6.35 -25.50 -4.65
N GLU A 266 -6.57 -26.14 -5.78
CA GLU A 266 -5.55 -26.25 -6.84
C GLU A 266 -5.14 -24.87 -7.39
N ILE A 267 -3.83 -24.64 -7.51
CA ILE A 267 -3.28 -23.45 -8.18
C ILE A 267 -3.30 -23.70 -9.69
N THR A 268 -4.26 -23.12 -10.38
CA THR A 268 -4.46 -23.28 -11.83
C THR A 268 -3.62 -22.32 -12.69
N GLY A 269 -2.99 -21.33 -12.07
CA GLY A 269 -2.13 -20.39 -12.77
C GLY A 269 -1.23 -19.59 -11.86
N ARG A 270 -0.01 -19.33 -12.35
CA ARG A 270 1.00 -18.47 -11.72
C ARG A 270 1.32 -17.34 -12.67
N TYR A 271 1.16 -16.09 -12.20
CA TYR A 271 1.25 -14.92 -13.06
C TYR A 271 2.16 -13.85 -12.47
N VAL A 272 2.94 -13.22 -13.33
CA VAL A 272 3.62 -11.95 -13.03
C VAL A 272 3.03 -10.88 -13.93
N ILE A 273 2.36 -9.88 -13.34
CA ILE A 273 1.85 -8.73 -14.09
C ILE A 273 2.93 -7.65 -14.07
N TYR A 274 3.37 -7.20 -15.24
CA TYR A 274 4.47 -6.28 -15.39
C TYR A 274 4.31 -5.36 -16.62
N ARG A 275 5.29 -4.52 -16.90
CA ARG A 275 5.21 -3.51 -17.97
C ARG A 275 5.84 -3.94 -19.30
N GLY A 276 6.44 -5.13 -19.36
CA GLY A 276 7.00 -5.71 -20.57
C GLY A 276 5.98 -6.51 -21.38
N ASP A 277 6.44 -7.16 -22.44
CA ASP A 277 5.60 -7.97 -23.33
C ASP A 277 5.21 -9.29 -22.68
N SER A 278 3.99 -9.76 -22.95
CA SER A 278 3.50 -11.02 -22.41
C SER A 278 4.36 -12.19 -22.90
N ALA A 279 4.72 -13.10 -21.98
CA ALA A 279 5.59 -14.24 -22.22
C ALA A 279 5.32 -15.38 -21.22
N GLU A 280 5.93 -16.54 -21.45
CA GLU A 280 5.93 -17.64 -20.47
C GLU A 280 7.37 -18.07 -20.16
N VAL A 281 7.69 -18.12 -18.87
CA VAL A 281 9.03 -18.47 -18.38
C VAL A 281 8.89 -19.47 -17.23
N GLU A 282 9.45 -20.66 -17.36
CA GLU A 282 9.47 -21.70 -16.30
C GLU A 282 8.08 -22.01 -15.69
N GLY A 283 7.03 -22.03 -16.53
CA GLY A 283 5.65 -22.30 -16.09
C GLY A 283 4.97 -21.13 -15.38
N VAL A 284 5.59 -19.96 -15.39
CA VAL A 284 5.03 -18.68 -14.94
C VAL A 284 4.65 -17.83 -16.15
N ARG A 285 3.43 -17.34 -16.16
CA ARG A 285 2.96 -16.46 -17.24
C ARG A 285 3.22 -15.00 -16.87
N TYR A 286 4.06 -14.34 -17.63
CA TYR A 286 4.23 -12.91 -17.60
C TYR A 286 3.13 -12.24 -18.43
N LEU A 287 2.39 -11.34 -17.84
CA LEU A 287 1.30 -10.63 -18.50
C LEU A 287 1.63 -9.14 -18.58
N ASN A 288 1.53 -8.56 -19.76
CA ASN A 288 1.58 -7.11 -19.91
C ASN A 288 0.40 -6.48 -19.14
N VAL A 289 0.68 -5.45 -18.35
CA VAL A 289 -0.32 -4.82 -17.48
C VAL A 289 -1.51 -4.25 -18.25
N GLU A 290 -1.28 -3.64 -19.42
CA GLU A 290 -2.35 -3.06 -20.23
C GLU A 290 -3.23 -4.15 -20.87
N GLU A 291 -2.59 -5.23 -21.34
CA GLU A 291 -3.31 -6.40 -21.88
C GLU A 291 -4.14 -7.07 -20.80
N TYR A 292 -3.57 -7.24 -19.59
CA TYR A 292 -4.28 -7.80 -18.45
C TYR A 292 -5.51 -6.96 -18.10
N LEU A 293 -5.37 -5.65 -17.92
CA LEU A 293 -6.48 -4.75 -17.59
C LEU A 293 -7.56 -4.72 -18.68
N LYS A 294 -7.18 -4.83 -19.96
CA LYS A 294 -8.14 -4.92 -21.07
C LYS A 294 -8.88 -6.28 -21.12
N SER A 295 -8.31 -7.32 -20.51
CA SER A 295 -8.90 -8.67 -20.45
C SER A 295 -9.86 -8.90 -19.29
N LEU A 296 -9.93 -7.98 -18.33
CA LEU A 296 -10.86 -8.02 -17.20
C LEU A 296 -12.28 -7.73 -17.62
#